data_1948d2f5e0b94713fa9b172bdc09737d
#
_entry.id   1948d2f5e0b94713fa9b172bdc09737d
#
_cell.length_a   1.000
_cell.length_b   1.000
_cell.length_c   1.000
_cell.angle_alpha   90.00
_cell.angle_beta   90.00
_cell.angle_gamma   90.00
#
_symmetry.space_group_name_H-M   'P 1'
#
loop_
_entity.id
_entity.type
_entity.pdbx_description
1 polymer ?
#
loop_
_entity_poly.entity_id
_entity_poly.type
_entity_poly.pdbx_seq_one_letter_code
_entity_poly.pdbx_strand_id
1 'polypeptide(L)'
;MSNFRDEDYVYILGDCLHDIFYVDSSYRGKIAQMRVLSEIIVRKLIDFNPDDQLTIGDKEVLKTVKALTYGDHFKKCILAVKNDTNDYCAANSCSHSKVRAQITKDDYSKIHDHLLDLISCLFIQFFSKHSFGTNNQIVRCFSLLPPIIRYKVLCYLYSIDNNNKAVIDKLVLVILKEFGTEKATQWVEGNKSHLITIPMLCSENMYEHSMKTISTKLKATYQTIEEAKAFFDHNKKPFVEDTDEEVREFAKLMEFFYTGRKVDTAIVPSEYVVSFHDK
;
A
#
# COMPACT_ATOMS: atom_id res chain seq x y z
N MET A 1 -19.39 11.01 -11.34
CA MET A 1 -19.60 10.22 -10.11
C MET A 1 -18.82 8.94 -10.27
N SER A 2 -18.21 8.43 -9.20
CA SER A 2 -17.56 7.12 -9.21
C SER A 2 -18.62 6.03 -9.34
N ASN A 3 -18.34 4.99 -10.13
CA ASN A 3 -19.19 3.80 -10.23
C ASN A 3 -19.01 2.89 -9.02
N PHE A 4 -17.80 2.85 -8.47
CA PHE A 4 -17.48 2.09 -7.28
C PHE A 4 -17.91 2.87 -6.02
N ARG A 5 -18.69 2.24 -5.16
CA ARG A 5 -19.14 2.79 -3.89
C ARG A 5 -18.56 2.00 -2.74
N ASP A 6 -17.78 2.65 -1.89
CA ASP A 6 -17.07 2.00 -0.79
C ASP A 6 -18.03 1.32 0.19
N GLU A 7 -19.20 1.92 0.44
CA GLU A 7 -20.23 1.40 1.35
C GLU A 7 -20.80 0.04 0.95
N ASP A 8 -20.81 -0.30 -0.34
CA ASP A 8 -21.31 -1.58 -0.82
C ASP A 8 -20.40 -2.74 -0.41
N TYR A 9 -19.15 -2.46 -0.08
CA TYR A 9 -18.12 -3.47 0.20
C TYR A 9 -17.72 -3.57 1.67
N VAL A 10 -18.26 -2.74 2.56
CA VAL A 10 -17.85 -2.66 3.97
C VAL A 10 -17.93 -4.02 4.68
N TYR A 11 -19.03 -4.73 4.50
CA TYR A 11 -19.23 -6.03 5.14
C TYR A 11 -18.30 -7.09 4.57
N ILE A 12 -18.22 -7.19 3.23
CA ILE A 12 -17.36 -8.19 2.57
C ILE A 12 -15.89 -7.94 2.90
N LEU A 13 -15.45 -6.68 2.92
CA LEU A 13 -14.09 -6.32 3.35
C LEU A 13 -13.86 -6.73 4.81
N GLY A 14 -14.82 -6.47 5.69
CA GLY A 14 -14.75 -6.87 7.11
C GLY A 14 -14.58 -8.37 7.26
N ASP A 15 -15.42 -9.15 6.58
CA ASP A 15 -15.39 -10.61 6.64
C ASP A 15 -14.07 -11.17 6.06
N CYS A 16 -13.66 -10.70 4.87
CA CYS A 16 -12.40 -11.13 4.26
C CYS A 16 -11.19 -10.85 5.15
N LEU A 17 -11.08 -9.62 5.69
CA LEU A 17 -9.96 -9.24 6.54
C LEU A 17 -9.99 -9.98 7.88
N HIS A 18 -11.19 -10.21 8.44
CA HIS A 18 -11.35 -11.03 9.64
C HIS A 18 -10.81 -12.44 9.43
N ASP A 19 -11.20 -13.10 8.34
CA ASP A 19 -10.79 -14.47 8.04
C ASP A 19 -9.31 -14.60 7.70
N ILE A 20 -8.75 -13.59 7.01
CA ILE A 20 -7.33 -13.58 6.64
C ILE A 20 -6.43 -13.39 7.87
N PHE A 21 -6.77 -12.43 8.76
CA PHE A 21 -5.84 -11.94 9.77
C PHE A 21 -6.19 -12.29 11.21
N TYR A 22 -7.48 -12.52 11.53
CA TYR A 22 -7.95 -12.59 12.92
C TYR A 22 -8.53 -13.94 13.31
N VAL A 23 -8.71 -14.85 12.37
CA VAL A 23 -9.14 -16.23 12.62
C VAL A 23 -7.98 -17.20 12.42
N ASP A 24 -7.86 -18.17 13.31
CA ASP A 24 -6.94 -19.28 13.11
C ASP A 24 -7.56 -20.30 12.16
N SER A 25 -7.46 -20.00 10.87
CA SER A 25 -7.94 -20.83 9.78
C SER A 25 -6.77 -21.39 8.95
N SER A 26 -7.04 -22.40 8.12
CA SER A 26 -6.04 -22.96 7.22
C SER A 26 -5.52 -21.90 6.24
N TYR A 27 -4.26 -22.01 5.84
CA TYR A 27 -3.69 -21.12 4.80
C TYR A 27 -4.54 -21.13 3.52
N ARG A 28 -5.12 -22.28 3.14
CA ARG A 28 -6.01 -22.36 1.98
C ARG A 28 -7.25 -21.48 2.13
N GLY A 29 -7.88 -21.50 3.29
CA GLY A 29 -9.02 -20.62 3.60
C GLY A 29 -8.63 -19.14 3.51
N LYS A 30 -7.51 -18.78 4.13
CA LYS A 30 -6.96 -17.40 4.07
C LYS A 30 -6.67 -16.95 2.64
N ILE A 31 -6.08 -17.81 1.81
CA ILE A 31 -5.78 -17.51 0.39
C ILE A 31 -7.07 -17.35 -0.42
N ALA A 32 -8.13 -18.12 -0.12
CA ALA A 32 -9.42 -17.93 -0.76
C ALA A 32 -10.00 -16.54 -0.48
N GLN A 33 -9.92 -16.08 0.77
CA GLN A 33 -10.35 -14.73 1.14
C GLN A 33 -9.46 -13.64 0.53
N MET A 34 -8.15 -13.88 0.41
CA MET A 34 -7.26 -12.96 -0.32
C MET A 34 -7.67 -12.79 -1.78
N ARG A 35 -8.22 -13.83 -2.41
CA ARG A 35 -8.75 -13.72 -3.76
C ARG A 35 -9.97 -12.82 -3.83
N VAL A 36 -10.95 -12.99 -2.93
CA VAL A 36 -12.13 -12.11 -2.86
C VAL A 36 -11.71 -10.66 -2.62
N LEU A 37 -10.80 -10.43 -1.66
CA LEU A 37 -10.26 -9.10 -1.40
C LEU A 37 -9.59 -8.51 -2.64
N SER A 38 -8.84 -9.31 -3.39
CA SER A 38 -8.18 -8.87 -4.62
C SER A 38 -9.17 -8.44 -5.71
N GLU A 39 -10.31 -9.11 -5.82
CA GLU A 39 -11.38 -8.72 -6.76
C GLU A 39 -11.99 -7.37 -6.37
N ILE A 40 -12.19 -7.11 -5.08
CA ILE A 40 -12.67 -5.81 -4.59
C ILE A 40 -11.65 -4.69 -4.88
N ILE A 41 -10.36 -4.95 -4.65
CA ILE A 41 -9.28 -3.99 -4.95
C ILE A 41 -9.23 -3.67 -6.45
N VAL A 42 -9.36 -4.68 -7.32
CA VAL A 42 -9.38 -4.46 -8.77
C VAL A 42 -10.61 -3.65 -9.20
N ARG A 43 -11.78 -3.91 -8.63
CA ARG A 43 -12.99 -3.11 -8.85
C ARG A 43 -12.77 -1.64 -8.49
N LYS A 44 -12.19 -1.38 -7.33
CA LYS A 44 -11.83 -0.02 -6.89
C LYS A 44 -10.84 0.64 -7.84
N LEU A 45 -9.80 -0.10 -8.26
CA LEU A 45 -8.74 0.41 -9.12
C LEU A 45 -9.24 0.91 -10.49
N ILE A 46 -10.23 0.22 -11.08
CA ILE A 46 -10.78 0.54 -12.40
C ILE A 46 -12.16 1.21 -12.34
N ASP A 47 -12.59 1.62 -11.17
CA ASP A 47 -13.92 2.22 -10.95
C ASP A 47 -15.07 1.37 -11.54
N PHE A 48 -15.04 0.07 -11.26
CA PHE A 48 -15.93 -0.91 -11.84
C PHE A 48 -17.30 -0.89 -11.16
N ASN A 49 -18.38 -0.99 -11.95
CA ASN A 49 -19.75 -1.03 -11.42
C ASN A 49 -19.95 -2.26 -10.51
N PRO A 50 -20.50 -2.09 -9.28
CA PRO A 50 -20.72 -3.19 -8.34
C PRO A 50 -21.70 -4.25 -8.86
N ASP A 51 -22.65 -3.85 -9.70
CA ASP A 51 -23.70 -4.74 -10.23
C ASP A 51 -23.21 -5.65 -11.36
N ASP A 52 -22.04 -5.34 -11.93
CA ASP A 52 -21.46 -6.14 -13.02
C ASP A 52 -20.56 -7.25 -12.48
N GLN A 53 -20.55 -8.40 -13.18
CA GLN A 53 -19.70 -9.52 -12.81
C GLN A 53 -18.24 -9.21 -13.18
N LEU A 54 -17.34 -9.33 -12.22
CA LEU A 54 -15.90 -9.21 -12.43
C LEU A 54 -15.22 -10.52 -12.07
N THR A 55 -14.36 -11.00 -12.97
CA THR A 55 -13.44 -12.11 -12.68
C THR A 55 -12.01 -11.58 -12.80
N ILE A 56 -11.23 -11.71 -11.72
CA ILE A 56 -9.82 -11.30 -11.73
C ILE A 56 -9.04 -12.05 -12.83
N GLY A 57 -8.43 -11.30 -13.74
CA GLY A 57 -7.70 -11.85 -14.88
C GLY A 57 -8.53 -12.13 -16.13
N ASP A 58 -9.80 -11.72 -16.16
CA ASP A 58 -10.56 -11.64 -17.40
C ASP A 58 -9.88 -10.71 -18.42
N LYS A 59 -9.99 -11.02 -19.71
CA LYS A 59 -9.32 -10.26 -20.77
C LYS A 59 -9.79 -8.80 -20.83
N GLU A 60 -11.08 -8.55 -20.69
CA GLU A 60 -11.62 -7.18 -20.74
C GLU A 60 -11.24 -6.40 -19.50
N VAL A 61 -11.23 -7.01 -18.31
CA VAL A 61 -10.72 -6.39 -17.08
C VAL A 61 -9.25 -6.01 -17.23
N LEU A 62 -8.41 -6.94 -17.72
CA LEU A 62 -6.98 -6.68 -17.93
C LEU A 62 -6.73 -5.63 -19.02
N LYS A 63 -7.59 -5.53 -20.02
CA LYS A 63 -7.52 -4.46 -21.03
C LYS A 63 -7.86 -3.10 -20.44
N THR A 64 -8.89 -3.01 -19.61
CA THR A 64 -9.25 -1.78 -18.88
C THR A 64 -8.13 -1.35 -17.94
N VAL A 65 -7.57 -2.29 -17.17
CA VAL A 65 -6.41 -2.02 -16.31
C VAL A 65 -5.22 -1.50 -17.12
N LYS A 66 -4.93 -2.12 -18.27
CA LYS A 66 -3.80 -1.74 -19.11
C LYS A 66 -3.94 -0.33 -19.71
N ALA A 67 -5.14 0.19 -19.83
CA ALA A 67 -5.41 1.55 -20.30
C ALA A 67 -5.09 2.64 -19.26
N LEU A 68 -4.89 2.26 -17.98
CA LEU A 68 -4.47 3.19 -16.92
C LEU A 68 -2.99 3.62 -17.12
N THR A 69 -2.61 4.76 -16.56
CA THR A 69 -1.26 5.35 -16.70
C THR A 69 -0.13 4.35 -16.39
N TYR A 70 -0.27 3.54 -15.33
CA TYR A 70 0.70 2.52 -14.95
C TYR A 70 0.14 1.09 -15.13
N GLY A 71 -0.69 0.92 -16.15
CA GLY A 71 -1.48 -0.29 -16.36
C GLY A 71 -0.67 -1.57 -16.54
N ASP A 72 0.52 -1.51 -17.12
CA ASP A 72 1.38 -2.71 -17.24
C ASP A 72 1.87 -3.18 -15.86
N HIS A 73 2.20 -2.27 -14.94
CA HIS A 73 2.53 -2.61 -13.56
C HIS A 73 1.33 -3.21 -12.82
N PHE A 74 0.18 -2.55 -12.90
CA PHE A 74 -1.05 -3.03 -12.27
C PHE A 74 -1.47 -4.41 -12.77
N LYS A 75 -1.39 -4.62 -14.09
CA LYS A 75 -1.63 -5.94 -14.69
C LYS A 75 -0.68 -7.00 -14.14
N LYS A 76 0.61 -6.67 -13.96
CA LYS A 76 1.60 -7.60 -13.37
C LYS A 76 1.19 -7.98 -11.94
N CYS A 77 0.82 -7.03 -11.09
CA CYS A 77 0.39 -7.28 -9.72
C CYS A 77 -0.89 -8.14 -9.67
N ILE A 78 -1.89 -7.81 -10.52
CA ILE A 78 -3.14 -8.59 -10.63
C ILE A 78 -2.85 -10.03 -11.04
N LEU A 79 -2.01 -10.24 -12.04
CA LEU A 79 -1.69 -11.58 -12.52
C LEU A 79 -0.88 -12.39 -11.50
N ALA A 80 -0.02 -11.76 -10.72
CA ALA A 80 0.72 -12.43 -9.64
C ALA A 80 -0.26 -13.01 -8.61
N VAL A 81 -1.16 -12.19 -8.07
CA VAL A 81 -2.18 -12.65 -7.11
C VAL A 81 -3.12 -13.68 -7.74
N LYS A 82 -3.61 -13.44 -8.97
CA LYS A 82 -4.48 -14.38 -9.67
C LYS A 82 -3.84 -15.76 -9.81
N ASN A 83 -2.60 -15.81 -10.29
CA ASN A 83 -1.92 -17.09 -10.55
C ASN A 83 -1.69 -17.86 -9.25
N ASP A 84 -1.18 -17.17 -8.22
CA ASP A 84 -0.95 -17.80 -6.92
C ASP A 84 -2.26 -18.27 -6.27
N THR A 85 -3.32 -17.45 -6.29
CA THR A 85 -4.61 -17.85 -5.72
C THR A 85 -5.29 -18.95 -6.52
N ASN A 86 -5.18 -18.97 -7.85
CA ASN A 86 -5.69 -20.06 -8.67
C ASN A 86 -5.00 -21.39 -8.37
N ASP A 87 -3.69 -21.37 -8.16
CA ASP A 87 -2.91 -22.58 -7.87
C ASP A 87 -3.39 -23.28 -6.58
N TYR A 88 -3.95 -22.54 -5.62
CA TYR A 88 -4.31 -23.05 -4.29
C TYR A 88 -5.81 -23.06 -3.96
N CYS A 89 -6.63 -22.28 -4.68
CA CYS A 89 -8.05 -22.09 -4.32
C CYS A 89 -9.04 -22.62 -5.36
N ALA A 90 -8.61 -22.93 -6.57
CA ALA A 90 -9.52 -23.28 -7.64
C ALA A 90 -10.13 -24.68 -7.42
N ALA A 91 -11.31 -24.71 -6.81
CA ALA A 91 -12.11 -25.91 -6.67
C ALA A 91 -12.49 -26.55 -8.03
N ASN A 92 -12.50 -25.74 -9.09
CA ASN A 92 -12.90 -26.17 -10.45
C ASN A 92 -11.78 -26.83 -11.25
N SER A 93 -10.55 -26.83 -10.76
CA SER A 93 -9.41 -27.42 -11.47
C SER A 93 -8.82 -28.62 -10.72
N CYS A 94 -9.63 -29.67 -10.58
CA CYS A 94 -9.15 -30.95 -10.06
C CYS A 94 -7.97 -31.53 -10.87
N SER A 95 -7.66 -30.93 -12.02
CA SER A 95 -6.54 -31.29 -12.89
C SER A 95 -5.20 -30.65 -12.50
N HIS A 96 -5.17 -29.60 -11.67
CA HIS A 96 -3.93 -28.96 -11.26
C HIS A 96 -3.30 -29.68 -10.08
N SER A 97 -2.08 -30.16 -10.25
CA SER A 97 -1.32 -30.89 -9.24
C SER A 97 -1.17 -30.12 -7.91
N LYS A 98 -1.10 -28.80 -7.96
CA LYS A 98 -0.96 -27.92 -6.79
C LYS A 98 -2.20 -27.84 -5.91
N VAL A 99 -3.40 -28.11 -6.42
CA VAL A 99 -4.65 -28.15 -5.60
C VAL A 99 -4.57 -29.18 -4.48
N ARG A 100 -3.80 -30.25 -4.69
CA ARG A 100 -3.60 -31.31 -3.69
C ARG A 100 -2.38 -31.08 -2.81
N ALA A 101 -1.54 -30.07 -3.10
CA ALA A 101 -0.36 -29.80 -2.31
C ALA A 101 -0.73 -29.24 -0.92
N GLN A 102 0.09 -29.55 0.06
CA GLN A 102 0.05 -28.90 1.35
C GLN A 102 0.55 -27.46 1.17
N ILE A 103 -0.24 -26.48 1.62
CA ILE A 103 0.16 -25.07 1.59
C ILE A 103 1.03 -24.78 2.80
N THR A 104 2.22 -24.26 2.54
CA THR A 104 3.17 -23.89 3.58
C THR A 104 2.96 -22.43 4.03
N LYS A 105 3.62 -22.06 5.14
CA LYS A 105 3.68 -20.67 5.59
C LYS A 105 4.37 -19.77 4.55
N ASP A 106 5.36 -20.29 3.84
CA ASP A 106 6.10 -19.53 2.83
C ASP A 106 5.22 -19.25 1.60
N ASP A 107 4.42 -20.23 1.17
CA ASP A 107 3.41 -20.00 0.11
C ASP A 107 2.44 -18.90 0.50
N TYR A 108 1.88 -18.97 1.73
CA TYR A 108 0.99 -17.94 2.25
C TYR A 108 1.67 -16.56 2.30
N SER A 109 2.89 -16.49 2.82
CA SER A 109 3.64 -15.22 2.94
C SER A 109 3.92 -14.60 1.58
N LYS A 110 4.25 -15.40 0.57
CA LYS A 110 4.45 -14.95 -0.81
C LYS A 110 3.18 -14.35 -1.39
N ILE A 111 2.04 -15.04 -1.23
CA ILE A 111 0.76 -14.56 -1.76
C ILE A 111 0.31 -13.29 -1.04
N HIS A 112 0.53 -13.24 0.27
CA HIS A 112 0.28 -12.03 1.07
C HIS A 112 1.11 -10.85 0.58
N ASP A 113 2.39 -11.05 0.25
CA ASP A 113 3.24 -9.99 -0.29
C ASP A 113 2.74 -9.47 -1.65
N HIS A 114 2.31 -10.37 -2.56
CA HIS A 114 1.68 -9.96 -3.82
C HIS A 114 0.34 -9.23 -3.60
N LEU A 115 -0.42 -9.58 -2.56
CA LEU A 115 -1.62 -8.84 -2.19
C LEU A 115 -1.29 -7.42 -1.73
N LEU A 116 -0.20 -7.23 -0.97
CA LEU A 116 0.28 -5.89 -0.58
C LEU A 116 0.74 -5.08 -1.80
N ASP A 117 1.36 -5.71 -2.82
CA ASP A 117 1.67 -5.06 -4.08
C ASP A 117 0.40 -4.59 -4.80
N LEU A 118 -0.63 -5.44 -4.85
CA LEU A 118 -1.92 -5.08 -5.47
C LEU A 118 -2.63 -3.94 -4.71
N ILE A 119 -2.63 -3.97 -3.38
CA ILE A 119 -3.16 -2.87 -2.55
C ILE A 119 -2.40 -1.57 -2.85
N SER A 120 -1.08 -1.64 -3.00
CA SER A 120 -0.25 -0.47 -3.29
C SER A 120 -0.59 0.18 -4.64
N CYS A 121 -1.13 -0.59 -5.60
CA CYS A 121 -1.58 -0.06 -6.89
C CYS A 121 -2.67 1.02 -6.76
N LEU A 122 -3.51 0.98 -5.72
CA LEU A 122 -4.51 2.01 -5.46
C LEU A 122 -3.87 3.38 -5.20
N PHE A 123 -2.83 3.41 -4.38
CA PHE A 123 -2.10 4.64 -4.05
C PHE A 123 -1.22 5.09 -5.22
N ILE A 124 -0.60 4.16 -5.94
CA ILE A 124 0.14 4.46 -7.17
C ILE A 124 -0.78 5.07 -8.22
N GLN A 125 -2.02 4.57 -8.37
CA GLN A 125 -3.01 5.14 -9.26
C GLN A 125 -3.40 6.57 -8.86
N PHE A 126 -3.53 6.86 -7.57
CA PHE A 126 -3.73 8.22 -7.09
C PHE A 126 -2.55 9.12 -7.51
N PHE A 127 -1.32 8.69 -7.23
CA PHE A 127 -0.12 9.47 -7.59
C PHE A 127 0.20 9.49 -9.08
N SER A 128 -0.53 8.75 -9.91
CA SER A 128 -0.47 8.92 -11.38
C SER A 128 -1.16 10.20 -11.86
N LYS A 129 -2.10 10.72 -11.05
CA LYS A 129 -2.83 11.96 -11.32
C LYS A 129 -2.25 13.15 -10.55
N HIS A 130 -1.71 12.89 -9.37
CA HIS A 130 -1.22 13.90 -8.42
C HIS A 130 0.24 13.61 -8.08
N SER A 131 1.16 14.46 -8.50
CA SER A 131 2.60 14.23 -8.24
C SER A 131 2.90 14.16 -6.75
N PHE A 132 3.63 13.12 -6.33
CA PHE A 132 4.02 12.94 -4.94
C PHE A 132 4.93 14.10 -4.46
N GLY A 133 4.58 14.69 -3.33
CA GLY A 133 5.34 15.78 -2.70
C GLY A 133 4.88 17.19 -3.07
N THR A 134 3.90 17.36 -3.98
CA THR A 134 3.36 18.67 -4.33
C THR A 134 2.40 19.21 -3.27
N ASN A 135 1.71 18.33 -2.57
CA ASN A 135 0.77 18.67 -1.51
C ASN A 135 1.22 18.07 -0.16
N ASN A 136 1.62 18.93 0.77
CA ASN A 136 2.11 18.50 2.09
C ASN A 136 1.05 17.77 2.91
N GLN A 137 -0.22 18.10 2.79
CA GLN A 137 -1.29 17.41 3.53
C GLN A 137 -1.45 15.97 3.05
N ILE A 138 -1.34 15.73 1.75
CA ILE A 138 -1.35 14.38 1.18
C ILE A 138 -0.15 13.58 1.69
N VAL A 139 1.05 14.17 1.71
CA VAL A 139 2.26 13.50 2.24
C VAL A 139 2.12 13.17 3.73
N ARG A 140 1.49 14.04 4.52
CA ARG A 140 1.17 13.79 5.94
C ARG A 140 0.18 12.65 6.08
N CYS A 141 -0.92 12.68 5.34
CA CYS A 141 -1.92 11.60 5.34
C CYS A 141 -1.30 10.26 4.89
N PHE A 142 -0.51 10.25 3.81
CA PHE A 142 0.25 9.09 3.34
C PHE A 142 1.17 8.51 4.41
N SER A 143 1.74 9.35 5.27
CA SER A 143 2.62 8.92 6.36
C SER A 143 1.89 8.10 7.44
N LEU A 144 0.55 8.11 7.44
CA LEU A 144 -0.29 7.28 8.32
C LEU A 144 -0.53 5.86 7.77
N LEU A 145 -0.05 5.53 6.55
CA LEU A 145 -0.04 4.16 6.05
C LEU A 145 1.05 3.33 6.75
N PRO A 146 0.84 2.01 6.87
CA PRO A 146 1.89 1.09 7.33
C PRO A 146 3.18 1.26 6.53
N PRO A 147 4.36 1.17 7.16
CA PRO A 147 5.64 1.36 6.46
C PRO A 147 5.80 0.47 5.24
N ILE A 148 5.36 -0.80 5.29
CA ILE A 148 5.46 -1.73 4.16
C ILE A 148 4.66 -1.25 2.93
N ILE A 149 3.44 -0.71 3.10
CA ILE A 149 2.66 -0.17 1.98
C ILE A 149 3.34 1.07 1.41
N ARG A 150 3.79 1.99 2.27
CA ARG A 150 4.55 3.18 1.84
C ARG A 150 5.80 2.81 1.06
N TYR A 151 6.53 1.78 1.53
CA TYR A 151 7.72 1.27 0.85
C TYR A 151 7.41 0.80 -0.58
N LYS A 152 6.39 -0.05 -0.74
CA LYS A 152 5.98 -0.57 -2.06
C LYS A 152 5.58 0.56 -3.01
N VAL A 153 4.79 1.53 -2.55
CA VAL A 153 4.39 2.70 -3.34
C VAL A 153 5.60 3.55 -3.73
N LEU A 154 6.44 3.93 -2.76
CA LEU A 154 7.59 4.80 -3.00
C LEU A 154 8.68 4.13 -3.87
N CYS A 155 8.89 2.82 -3.74
CA CYS A 155 9.78 2.08 -4.64
C CYS A 155 9.32 2.17 -6.10
N TYR A 156 8.01 2.03 -6.34
CA TYR A 156 7.49 2.17 -7.68
C TYR A 156 7.62 3.60 -8.20
N LEU A 157 7.22 4.61 -7.40
CA LEU A 157 7.36 6.02 -7.79
C LEU A 157 8.81 6.41 -8.07
N TYR A 158 9.76 5.93 -7.27
CA TYR A 158 11.19 6.10 -7.50
C TYR A 158 11.66 5.48 -8.82
N SER A 159 11.11 4.33 -9.20
CA SER A 159 11.42 3.69 -10.48
C SER A 159 10.93 4.47 -11.71
N ILE A 160 9.91 5.33 -11.52
CA ILE A 160 9.35 6.19 -12.58
C ILE A 160 10.08 7.53 -12.64
N ASP A 161 10.31 8.15 -11.47
CA ASP A 161 11.03 9.42 -11.34
C ASP A 161 12.03 9.35 -10.18
N ASN A 162 13.24 8.96 -10.50
CA ASN A 162 14.31 8.83 -9.51
C ASN A 162 14.94 10.18 -9.11
N ASN A 163 14.48 11.32 -9.68
CA ASN A 163 14.89 12.66 -9.30
C ASN A 163 13.92 13.36 -8.34
N ASN A 164 12.75 12.77 -8.07
CA ASN A 164 11.78 13.36 -7.15
C ASN A 164 12.30 13.31 -5.71
N LYS A 165 12.71 14.47 -5.21
CA LYS A 165 13.32 14.64 -3.87
C LYS A 165 12.39 14.17 -2.74
N ALA A 166 11.08 14.45 -2.86
CA ALA A 166 10.11 14.05 -1.85
C ALA A 166 9.94 12.52 -1.80
N VAL A 167 9.98 11.86 -2.96
CA VAL A 167 9.95 10.39 -3.05
C VAL A 167 11.20 9.81 -2.40
N ILE A 168 12.39 10.32 -2.72
CA ILE A 168 13.65 9.82 -2.17
C ILE A 168 13.69 10.00 -0.65
N ASP A 169 13.38 11.20 -0.15
CA ASP A 169 13.36 11.51 1.29
C ASP A 169 12.46 10.54 2.04
N LYS A 170 11.23 10.35 1.56
CA LYS A 170 10.28 9.44 2.21
C LYS A 170 10.64 7.97 2.02
N LEU A 171 11.27 7.60 0.91
CA LEU A 171 11.73 6.22 0.67
C LEU A 171 12.86 5.83 1.65
N VAL A 172 13.86 6.68 1.81
CA VAL A 172 14.94 6.45 2.80
C VAL A 172 14.36 6.31 4.21
N LEU A 173 13.45 7.22 4.59
CA LEU A 173 12.82 7.18 5.90
C LEU A 173 11.99 5.91 6.11
N VAL A 174 11.29 5.45 5.09
CA VAL A 174 10.46 4.24 5.20
C VAL A 174 11.29 2.97 5.21
N ILE A 175 12.39 2.92 4.45
CA ILE A 175 13.34 1.79 4.52
C ILE A 175 13.94 1.71 5.93
N LEU A 176 14.33 2.86 6.50
CA LEU A 176 14.85 2.92 7.87
C LEU A 176 13.83 2.38 8.89
N LYS A 177 12.56 2.76 8.76
CA LYS A 177 11.49 2.38 9.69
C LYS A 177 11.07 0.91 9.56
N GLU A 178 11.01 0.38 8.35
CA GLU A 178 10.54 -0.98 8.07
C GLU A 178 11.66 -2.02 8.20
N PHE A 179 12.84 -1.71 7.66
CA PHE A 179 13.92 -2.70 7.53
C PHE A 179 15.16 -2.37 8.38
N GLY A 180 15.17 -1.21 9.02
CA GLY A 180 16.25 -0.78 9.91
C GLY A 180 17.43 -0.10 9.22
N THR A 181 18.38 0.33 10.05
CA THR A 181 19.53 1.17 9.66
C THR A 181 20.41 0.50 8.60
N GLU A 182 20.67 -0.79 8.72
CA GLU A 182 21.55 -1.51 7.80
C GLU A 182 21.01 -1.50 6.36
N LYS A 183 19.72 -1.83 6.19
CA LYS A 183 19.08 -1.82 4.88
C LYS A 183 18.97 -0.42 4.29
N ALA A 184 18.68 0.59 5.12
CA ALA A 184 18.64 1.98 4.67
C ALA A 184 20.03 2.45 4.19
N THR A 185 21.09 2.14 4.95
CA THR A 185 22.47 2.45 4.55
C THR A 185 22.83 1.74 3.25
N GLN A 186 22.54 0.45 3.15
CA GLN A 186 22.82 -0.34 1.94
C GLN A 186 22.12 0.26 0.70
N TRP A 187 20.87 0.70 0.84
CA TRP A 187 20.13 1.33 -0.26
C TRP A 187 20.75 2.67 -0.67
N VAL A 188 21.08 3.54 0.31
CA VAL A 188 21.67 4.86 0.04
C VAL A 188 23.07 4.72 -0.58
N GLU A 189 23.92 3.83 -0.07
CA GLU A 189 25.25 3.57 -0.64
C GLU A 189 25.15 2.97 -2.06
N GLY A 190 24.21 2.08 -2.31
CA GLY A 190 23.96 1.50 -3.63
C GLY A 190 23.50 2.53 -4.68
N ASN A 191 22.88 3.64 -4.24
CA ASN A 191 22.43 4.74 -5.11
C ASN A 191 23.30 6.00 -5.01
N LYS A 192 24.45 5.95 -4.33
CA LYS A 192 25.30 7.10 -4.01
C LYS A 192 25.66 7.96 -5.22
N SER A 193 26.09 7.35 -6.31
CA SER A 193 26.52 8.06 -7.54
C SER A 193 25.39 8.93 -8.11
N HIS A 194 24.13 8.49 -7.99
CA HIS A 194 22.97 9.24 -8.39
C HIS A 194 22.58 10.29 -7.35
N LEU A 195 22.50 9.93 -6.07
CA LEU A 195 22.03 10.81 -5.01
C LEU A 195 22.93 12.04 -4.80
N ILE A 196 24.23 11.94 -5.06
CA ILE A 196 25.16 13.08 -5.01
C ILE A 196 24.82 14.14 -6.07
N THR A 197 24.24 13.75 -7.22
CA THR A 197 23.89 14.68 -8.28
C THR A 197 22.63 15.49 -8.00
N ILE A 198 21.84 15.12 -6.99
CA ILE A 198 20.58 15.79 -6.65
C ILE A 198 20.85 16.85 -5.57
N PRO A 199 20.79 18.16 -5.91
CA PRO A 199 21.05 19.22 -4.94
C PRO A 199 19.89 19.35 -3.94
N MET A 200 20.23 19.57 -2.67
CA MET A 200 19.31 19.95 -1.59
C MET A 200 19.56 21.42 -1.19
N LEU A 201 18.89 21.88 -0.14
CA LEU A 201 19.12 23.21 0.42
C LEU A 201 20.49 23.30 1.12
N CYS A 202 21.03 24.51 1.24
CA CYS A 202 22.27 24.79 1.99
C CYS A 202 23.52 24.04 1.47
N SER A 203 23.68 23.91 0.15
CA SER A 203 24.83 23.24 -0.48
C SER A 203 24.98 21.75 -0.15
N GLU A 204 23.98 21.16 0.45
CA GLU A 204 23.88 19.73 0.69
C GLU A 204 23.37 18.99 -0.56
N ASN A 205 23.71 17.73 -0.70
CA ASN A 205 23.11 16.86 -1.72
C ASN A 205 22.21 15.80 -1.08
N MET A 206 21.44 15.09 -1.91
CA MET A 206 20.48 14.09 -1.42
C MET A 206 21.16 12.92 -0.68
N TYR A 207 22.39 12.55 -1.06
CA TYR A 207 23.13 11.52 -0.35
C TYR A 207 23.43 11.93 1.09
N GLU A 208 23.98 13.15 1.30
CA GLU A 208 24.29 13.68 2.63
C GLU A 208 23.03 13.81 3.49
N HIS A 209 21.95 14.35 2.90
CA HIS A 209 20.64 14.43 3.56
C HIS A 209 20.12 13.06 3.99
N SER A 210 20.21 12.06 3.09
CA SER A 210 19.78 10.69 3.37
C SER A 210 20.60 10.05 4.50
N MET A 211 21.91 10.24 4.50
CA MET A 211 22.79 9.74 5.56
C MET A 211 22.50 10.41 6.93
N LYS A 212 22.17 11.69 6.94
CA LYS A 212 21.69 12.37 8.17
C LYS A 212 20.36 11.75 8.65
N THR A 213 19.41 11.53 7.76
CA THR A 213 18.14 10.85 8.09
C THR A 213 18.39 9.49 8.75
N ILE A 214 19.29 8.67 8.17
CA ILE A 214 19.66 7.37 8.73
C ILE A 214 20.29 7.51 10.12
N SER A 215 21.13 8.53 10.31
CA SER A 215 21.82 8.75 11.60
C SER A 215 20.87 9.05 12.77
N THR A 216 19.63 9.48 12.48
CA THR A 216 18.60 9.69 13.51
C THR A 216 18.13 8.40 14.16
N LYS A 217 18.33 7.26 13.51
CA LYS A 217 17.87 5.93 13.95
C LYS A 217 16.38 5.88 14.31
N LEU A 218 15.57 6.67 13.60
CA LEU A 218 14.14 6.74 13.80
C LEU A 218 13.49 5.35 13.60
N LYS A 219 12.69 4.96 14.57
CA LYS A 219 11.87 3.74 14.51
C LYS A 219 10.48 4.06 13.99
N ALA A 220 9.78 3.03 13.52
CA ALA A 220 8.36 3.16 13.22
C ALA A 220 7.59 3.51 14.51
N THR A 221 6.65 4.44 14.39
CA THR A 221 5.74 4.82 15.48
C THR A 221 4.72 3.70 15.74
N TYR A 222 4.41 2.94 14.69
CA TYR A 222 3.53 1.77 14.70
C TYR A 222 4.16 0.68 13.84
N GLN A 223 3.95 -0.59 14.21
CA GLN A 223 4.56 -1.74 13.56
C GLN A 223 3.53 -2.62 12.86
N THR A 224 2.27 -2.61 13.32
CA THR A 224 1.17 -3.37 12.73
C THR A 224 0.21 -2.48 11.94
N ILE A 225 -0.63 -3.10 11.11
CA ILE A 225 -1.66 -2.37 10.37
C ILE A 225 -2.75 -1.87 11.32
N GLU A 226 -3.03 -2.60 12.37
CA GLU A 226 -4.01 -2.26 13.42
C GLU A 226 -3.57 -1.04 14.22
N GLU A 227 -2.29 -0.96 14.56
CA GLU A 227 -1.69 0.23 15.17
C GLU A 227 -1.75 1.43 14.21
N ALA A 228 -1.37 1.22 12.94
CA ALA A 228 -1.43 2.27 11.92
C ALA A 228 -2.87 2.78 11.73
N LYS A 229 -3.87 1.88 11.76
CA LYS A 229 -5.28 2.25 11.72
C LYS A 229 -5.68 3.11 12.92
N ALA A 230 -5.25 2.76 14.13
CA ALA A 230 -5.54 3.54 15.33
C ALA A 230 -4.99 4.97 15.20
N PHE A 231 -3.76 5.13 14.68
CA PHE A 231 -3.18 6.44 14.38
C PHE A 231 -3.96 7.20 13.32
N PHE A 232 -4.37 6.53 12.25
CA PHE A 232 -5.17 7.15 11.20
C PHE A 232 -6.51 7.63 11.74
N ASP A 233 -7.27 6.77 12.43
CA ASP A 233 -8.58 7.11 12.98
C ASP A 233 -8.51 8.29 13.96
N HIS A 234 -7.42 8.40 14.74
CA HIS A 234 -7.19 9.53 15.65
C HIS A 234 -6.85 10.84 14.91
N ASN A 235 -6.13 10.76 13.80
CA ASN A 235 -5.54 11.93 13.12
C ASN A 235 -6.23 12.28 11.79
N LYS A 236 -7.26 11.55 11.34
CA LYS A 236 -7.85 11.71 10.01
C LYS A 236 -8.68 12.96 9.81
N LYS A 237 -9.24 13.53 10.89
CA LYS A 237 -10.18 14.64 10.81
C LYS A 237 -9.69 15.83 9.96
N PRO A 238 -8.45 16.33 10.09
CA PRO A 238 -7.95 17.41 9.26
C PRO A 238 -7.89 17.10 7.76
N PHE A 239 -7.81 15.82 7.38
CA PHE A 239 -7.74 15.40 5.98
C PHE A 239 -9.12 15.15 5.38
N VAL A 240 -10.03 14.56 6.18
CA VAL A 240 -11.41 14.28 5.75
C VAL A 240 -12.23 15.58 5.60
N GLU A 241 -11.98 16.55 6.48
CA GLU A 241 -12.67 17.86 6.50
C GLU A 241 -11.88 18.97 5.76
N ASP A 242 -10.78 18.63 5.05
CA ASP A 242 -9.97 19.60 4.31
C ASP A 242 -10.80 20.28 3.21
N THR A 243 -10.47 21.53 2.90
CA THR A 243 -11.09 22.26 1.80
C THR A 243 -10.57 21.83 0.44
N ASP A 244 -9.36 21.27 0.37
CA ASP A 244 -8.74 20.75 -0.84
C ASP A 244 -9.37 19.41 -1.23
N GLU A 245 -9.86 19.33 -2.47
CA GLU A 245 -10.51 18.12 -2.98
C GLU A 245 -9.54 16.94 -3.11
N GLU A 246 -8.29 17.22 -3.49
CA GLU A 246 -7.25 16.17 -3.61
C GLU A 246 -6.95 15.53 -2.25
N VAL A 247 -6.90 16.34 -1.19
CA VAL A 247 -6.68 15.85 0.18
C VAL A 247 -7.85 14.96 0.62
N ARG A 248 -9.08 15.39 0.36
CA ARG A 248 -10.28 14.59 0.68
C ARG A 248 -10.34 13.29 -0.13
N GLU A 249 -9.97 13.32 -1.42
CA GLU A 249 -9.92 12.12 -2.26
C GLU A 249 -8.90 11.12 -1.69
N PHE A 250 -7.72 11.61 -1.31
CA PHE A 250 -6.70 10.77 -0.68
C PHE A 250 -7.16 10.22 0.67
N ALA A 251 -7.81 11.05 1.50
CA ALA A 251 -8.36 10.62 2.79
C ALA A 251 -9.41 9.51 2.63
N LYS A 252 -10.29 9.60 1.64
CA LYS A 252 -11.25 8.53 1.30
C LYS A 252 -10.54 7.23 0.89
N LEU A 253 -9.46 7.33 0.12
CA LEU A 253 -8.65 6.16 -0.24
C LEU A 253 -8.03 5.50 1.00
N MET A 254 -7.58 6.30 1.96
CA MET A 254 -7.09 5.82 3.25
C MET A 254 -8.20 5.16 4.08
N GLU A 255 -9.40 5.75 4.11
CA GLU A 255 -10.57 5.16 4.78
C GLU A 255 -10.93 3.80 4.17
N PHE A 256 -10.95 3.70 2.84
CA PHE A 256 -11.14 2.41 2.15
C PHE A 256 -10.09 1.38 2.56
N PHE A 257 -8.81 1.74 2.57
CA PHE A 257 -7.72 0.85 2.97
C PHE A 257 -7.90 0.31 4.40
N TYR A 258 -8.42 1.14 5.32
CA TYR A 258 -8.62 0.77 6.71
C TYR A 258 -10.00 0.18 7.03
N THR A 259 -10.93 0.18 6.06
CA THR A 259 -12.27 -0.43 6.24
C THR A 259 -12.15 -1.91 6.56
N GLY A 260 -12.91 -2.37 7.56
CA GLY A 260 -12.94 -3.77 8.02
C GLY A 260 -11.76 -4.23 8.86
N ARG A 261 -10.71 -3.41 9.05
CA ARG A 261 -9.58 -3.74 9.92
C ARG A 261 -9.88 -3.44 11.37
N LYS A 262 -9.40 -4.29 12.28
CA LYS A 262 -9.49 -4.05 13.72
C LYS A 262 -8.61 -2.85 14.12
N VAL A 263 -8.96 -2.24 15.23
CA VAL A 263 -8.16 -1.17 15.85
C VAL A 263 -7.52 -1.73 17.10
N ASP A 264 -6.21 -1.54 17.25
CA ASP A 264 -5.55 -1.73 18.53
C ASP A 264 -5.61 -0.42 19.31
N THR A 265 -6.59 -0.30 20.20
CA THR A 265 -6.80 0.90 21.02
C THR A 265 -5.82 1.02 22.18
N ALA A 266 -5.05 -0.04 22.47
CA ALA A 266 -4.12 -0.04 23.61
C ALA A 266 -2.87 0.82 23.37
N ILE A 267 -2.60 1.22 22.14
CA ILE A 267 -1.30 1.74 21.70
C ILE A 267 -1.35 3.17 21.15
N VAL A 268 -2.48 3.89 21.19
CA VAL A 268 -2.49 5.32 20.81
C VAL A 268 -2.31 6.17 22.08
N PRO A 269 -1.06 6.44 22.52
CA PRO A 269 -0.85 7.43 23.53
C PRO A 269 -1.24 8.78 22.93
N SER A 270 -2.00 9.57 23.68
CA SER A 270 -2.29 10.98 23.37
C SER A 270 -1.03 11.83 23.11
N GLU A 271 0.11 11.36 23.55
CA GLU A 271 1.44 11.94 23.41
C GLU A 271 2.05 11.82 22.01
N TYR A 272 1.55 10.89 21.17
CA TYR A 272 1.94 10.77 19.76
C TYR A 272 1.05 11.56 18.81
N VAL A 273 0.30 12.51 19.30
CA VAL A 273 -0.18 13.59 18.43
C VAL A 273 1.08 14.22 17.87
N VAL A 274 1.45 13.77 16.67
CA VAL A 274 2.54 14.37 15.92
C VAL A 274 2.16 15.82 15.82
N SER A 275 2.80 16.64 16.62
CA SER A 275 2.70 18.07 16.48
C SER A 275 3.33 18.41 15.13
N PHE A 276 2.52 18.35 14.08
CA PHE A 276 2.83 18.91 12.78
C PHE A 276 2.81 20.43 12.91
N HIS A 277 3.58 20.95 13.87
CA HIS A 277 3.80 22.37 13.96
C HIS A 277 4.80 22.72 12.87
N ASP A 278 4.33 23.55 11.98
CA ASP A 278 5.09 24.30 11.01
C ASP A 278 6.43 24.77 11.60
N LYS A 279 7.49 24.37 10.96
CA LYS A 279 8.74 25.11 10.93
C LYS A 279 9.13 25.33 9.49
#